data_ebff3d16e0fe943aa9e2a70c08a04c47
#
_entry.id   ebff3d16e0fe943aa9e2a70c08a04c47
#
_cell.length_a   1.000
_cell.length_b   1.000
_cell.length_c   1.000
_cell.angle_alpha   90.00
_cell.angle_beta   90.00
_cell.angle_gamma   90.00
#
_symmetry.space_group_name_H-M   'P 1'
#
loop_
_entity.id
_entity.type
_entity.pdbx_description
1 polymer ?
#
loop_
_entity_poly.entity_id
_entity_poly.type
_entity_poly.pdbx_seq_one_letter_code
_entity_poly.pdbx_strand_id
1 'polypeptide(L)'
;ETITIKVPEAEELVPMLCYEDIKQTSVEWLWFPYIPFGKLTIIQGNPGEGKTYFAMMLTAACTNRKLFPNMEDIEPFNVIYQTAEDGMGDTIKPRLIEAGADLSRVMVIDDTEEALTLSDDRIEKAVRQNRVRLVIIDPVQAFIGADVDMNRANEVRPVFRKLGMIAEKTGCAIVLIGHLNKSSGTQSTYRGLGSIDIMAAVRSLIFI
;
A
#
# COMPACT_ATOMS: atom_id res chain seq x y z
N GLU A 1 -41.92 -45.84 28.23
CA GLU A 1 -41.00 -45.36 27.19
C GLU A 1 -41.11 -43.85 27.14
N THR A 2 -40.02 -43.14 27.45
CA THR A 2 -39.96 -41.69 27.42
C THR A 2 -39.54 -41.26 26.05
N ILE A 3 -40.40 -40.62 25.28
CA ILE A 3 -40.11 -40.09 23.96
C ILE A 3 -39.35 -38.76 24.14
N THR A 4 -38.07 -38.78 23.87
CA THR A 4 -37.25 -37.55 23.81
C THR A 4 -37.43 -36.89 22.44
N ILE A 5 -38.18 -35.80 22.38
CA ILE A 5 -38.29 -34.98 21.18
C ILE A 5 -37.02 -34.14 21.08
N LYS A 6 -36.16 -34.44 20.08
CA LYS A 6 -35.07 -33.53 19.72
C LYS A 6 -35.67 -32.26 19.10
N VAL A 7 -35.60 -31.16 19.83
CA VAL A 7 -35.84 -29.82 19.25
C VAL A 7 -34.72 -29.54 18.27
N PRO A 8 -35.01 -29.17 17.01
CA PRO A 8 -33.94 -28.76 16.08
C PRO A 8 -33.17 -27.57 16.69
N GLU A 9 -31.83 -27.62 16.65
CA GLU A 9 -31.01 -26.45 16.95
C GLU A 9 -31.46 -25.30 16.05
N ALA A 10 -31.67 -24.11 16.64
CA ALA A 10 -32.03 -22.93 15.88
C ALA A 10 -30.91 -22.68 14.84
N GLU A 11 -31.25 -22.67 13.56
CA GLU A 11 -30.31 -22.33 12.51
C GLU A 11 -29.74 -20.95 12.81
N GLU A 12 -28.39 -20.88 12.87
CA GLU A 12 -27.65 -19.64 13.09
C GLU A 12 -27.90 -18.71 11.91
N LEU A 13 -28.58 -17.58 12.15
CA LEU A 13 -28.93 -16.63 11.09
C LEU A 13 -27.66 -16.02 10.49
N VAL A 14 -27.45 -16.21 9.21
CA VAL A 14 -26.36 -15.57 8.47
C VAL A 14 -26.64 -14.07 8.37
N PRO A 15 -25.76 -13.19 8.90
CA PRO A 15 -25.96 -11.75 8.81
C PRO A 15 -25.86 -11.30 7.35
N MET A 16 -26.88 -10.67 6.84
CA MET A 16 -26.95 -10.12 5.50
C MET A 16 -27.20 -8.61 5.53
N LEU A 17 -26.65 -7.89 4.55
CA LEU A 17 -26.89 -6.46 4.34
C LEU A 17 -27.62 -6.26 3.03
N CYS A 18 -28.64 -5.40 3.00
CA CYS A 18 -29.28 -4.96 1.77
C CYS A 18 -28.43 -3.82 1.15
N TYR A 19 -28.28 -3.82 -0.17
CA TYR A 19 -27.55 -2.73 -0.86
C TYR A 19 -28.22 -1.36 -0.67
N GLU A 20 -29.52 -1.30 -0.46
CA GLU A 20 -30.28 -0.08 -0.16
C GLU A 20 -29.83 0.56 1.16
N ASP A 21 -29.42 -0.25 2.14
CA ASP A 21 -28.93 0.21 3.45
C ASP A 21 -27.46 0.63 3.43
N ILE A 22 -26.73 0.35 2.33
CA ILE A 22 -25.31 0.68 2.18
C ILE A 22 -25.18 2.14 1.74
N LYS A 23 -24.59 2.97 2.60
CA LYS A 23 -24.32 4.37 2.25
C LYS A 23 -23.36 4.47 1.07
N GLN A 24 -23.79 5.13 0.01
CA GLN A 24 -22.91 5.46 -1.11
C GLN A 24 -21.81 6.43 -0.66
N THR A 25 -20.56 6.15 -1.00
CA THR A 25 -19.39 6.99 -0.73
C THR A 25 -18.63 7.27 -2.02
N SER A 26 -18.09 8.49 -2.14
CA SER A 26 -17.18 8.85 -3.22
C SER A 26 -15.74 8.44 -2.88
N VAL A 27 -14.93 8.15 -3.90
CA VAL A 27 -13.50 7.92 -3.73
C VAL A 27 -12.81 9.28 -3.63
N GLU A 28 -12.08 9.51 -2.54
CA GLU A 28 -11.16 10.64 -2.42
C GLU A 28 -9.82 10.30 -3.09
N TRP A 29 -9.20 11.28 -3.73
CA TRP A 29 -7.98 11.09 -4.49
C TRP A 29 -6.84 11.92 -3.90
N LEU A 30 -5.69 11.29 -3.70
CA LEU A 30 -4.43 11.98 -3.48
C LEU A 30 -3.94 12.61 -4.80
N TRP A 31 -4.04 11.85 -5.89
CA TRP A 31 -3.70 12.29 -7.24
C TRP A 31 -4.67 11.66 -8.26
N PHE A 32 -5.62 12.44 -8.74
CA PHE A 32 -6.64 11.96 -9.68
C PHE A 32 -6.08 11.79 -11.10
N PRO A 33 -6.36 10.70 -11.80
CA PRO A 33 -7.13 9.50 -11.38
C PRO A 33 -6.21 8.33 -10.95
N TYR A 34 -5.03 8.61 -10.44
CA TYR A 34 -3.94 7.64 -10.30
C TYR A 34 -3.80 7.05 -8.89
N ILE A 35 -3.86 7.91 -7.86
CA ILE A 35 -3.61 7.48 -6.48
C ILE A 35 -4.80 7.85 -5.59
N PRO A 36 -5.70 6.90 -5.28
CA PRO A 36 -6.82 7.14 -4.37
C PRO A 36 -6.38 7.02 -2.91
N PHE A 37 -7.00 7.81 -2.04
CA PHE A 37 -6.94 7.58 -0.60
C PHE A 37 -7.67 6.30 -0.19
N GLY A 38 -7.22 5.67 0.89
CA GLY A 38 -7.83 4.46 1.43
C GLY A 38 -7.67 3.22 0.56
N LYS A 39 -6.77 3.23 -0.42
CA LYS A 39 -6.56 2.12 -1.36
C LYS A 39 -5.07 1.89 -1.61
N LEU A 40 -4.77 0.72 -2.22
CA LEU A 40 -3.44 0.37 -2.67
C LEU A 40 -3.23 0.85 -4.11
N THR A 41 -2.07 1.41 -4.38
CA THR A 41 -1.55 1.71 -5.72
C THR A 41 -0.19 1.03 -5.89
N ILE A 42 0.03 0.37 -7.02
CA ILE A 42 1.35 -0.16 -7.37
C ILE A 42 1.95 0.69 -8.48
N ILE A 43 3.22 1.02 -8.34
CA ILE A 43 4.05 1.65 -9.37
C ILE A 43 5.12 0.65 -9.80
N GLN A 44 5.11 0.28 -11.07
CA GLN A 44 6.04 -0.71 -11.63
C GLN A 44 6.84 -0.12 -12.79
N GLY A 45 8.02 -0.67 -13.03
CA GLY A 45 8.88 -0.34 -14.15
C GLY A 45 10.21 -1.08 -14.04
N ASN A 46 11.03 -1.00 -15.09
CA ASN A 46 12.36 -1.61 -15.05
C ASN A 46 13.29 -0.87 -14.08
N PRO A 47 14.36 -1.49 -13.60
CA PRO A 47 15.39 -0.79 -12.83
C PRO A 47 15.90 0.45 -13.57
N GLY A 48 16.06 1.55 -12.85
CA GLY A 48 16.58 2.81 -13.41
C GLY A 48 15.56 3.71 -14.11
N GLU A 49 14.29 3.33 -14.22
CA GLU A 49 13.23 4.14 -14.88
C GLU A 49 12.65 5.26 -14.01
N GLY A 50 13.22 5.52 -12.82
CA GLY A 50 12.85 6.69 -12.01
C GLY A 50 11.74 6.46 -10.99
N LYS A 51 11.34 5.22 -10.68
CA LYS A 51 10.28 4.90 -9.71
C LYS A 51 10.52 5.51 -8.33
N THR A 52 11.72 5.28 -7.77
CA THR A 52 12.15 5.86 -6.49
C THR A 52 12.17 7.38 -6.54
N TYR A 53 12.64 7.98 -7.63
CA TYR A 53 12.61 9.43 -7.82
C TYR A 53 11.17 9.96 -7.82
N PHE A 54 10.27 9.30 -8.55
CA PHE A 54 8.85 9.63 -8.53
C PHE A 54 8.27 9.57 -7.11
N ALA A 55 8.58 8.51 -6.35
CA ALA A 55 8.12 8.34 -4.97
C ALA A 55 8.61 9.46 -4.05
N MET A 56 9.86 9.93 -4.22
CA MET A 56 10.42 11.05 -3.48
C MET A 56 9.76 12.39 -3.86
N MET A 57 9.50 12.62 -5.15
CA MET A 57 8.77 13.80 -5.61
C MET A 57 7.33 13.81 -5.08
N LEU A 58 6.65 12.65 -5.05
CA LEU A 58 5.34 12.52 -4.44
C LEU A 58 5.38 12.83 -2.94
N THR A 59 6.41 12.34 -2.23
CA THR A 59 6.63 12.67 -0.81
C THR A 59 6.81 14.18 -0.61
N ALA A 60 7.60 14.83 -1.45
CA ALA A 60 7.78 16.28 -1.39
C ALA A 60 6.47 17.04 -1.65
N ALA A 61 5.68 16.61 -2.62
CA ALA A 61 4.37 17.19 -2.90
C ALA A 61 3.45 17.13 -1.67
N CYS A 62 3.40 15.97 -1.00
CA CYS A 62 2.54 15.75 0.15
C CYS A 62 3.01 16.47 1.42
N THR A 63 4.31 16.66 1.58
CA THR A 63 4.88 17.24 2.82
C THR A 63 5.13 18.74 2.73
N ASN A 64 5.34 19.30 1.54
CA ASN A 64 5.77 20.68 1.33
C ASN A 64 5.02 21.41 0.18
N ARG A 65 3.80 21.01 -0.16
CA ARG A 65 2.97 21.64 -1.22
C ARG A 65 3.69 21.77 -2.58
N LYS A 66 4.61 20.88 -2.91
CA LYS A 66 5.17 20.82 -4.25
C LYS A 66 4.22 20.06 -5.17
N LEU A 67 3.39 20.80 -5.89
CA LEU A 67 2.33 20.23 -6.71
C LEU A 67 2.87 19.34 -7.83
N PHE A 68 2.33 18.13 -7.92
CA PHE A 68 2.38 17.32 -9.13
C PHE A 68 1.44 17.89 -10.20
N PRO A 69 1.73 17.70 -11.48
CA PRO A 69 0.79 18.05 -12.53
C PRO A 69 -0.58 17.40 -12.26
N ASN A 70 -1.66 18.18 -12.33
CA ASN A 70 -3.05 17.75 -12.05
C ASN A 70 -3.31 17.20 -10.63
N MET A 71 -2.44 17.46 -9.67
CA MET A 71 -2.69 17.21 -8.26
C MET A 71 -3.44 18.39 -7.66
N GLU A 72 -4.48 18.13 -6.88
CA GLU A 72 -5.16 19.19 -6.14
C GLU A 72 -4.23 19.79 -5.06
N ASP A 73 -4.43 21.08 -4.74
CA ASP A 73 -3.71 21.72 -3.63
C ASP A 73 -4.24 21.16 -2.31
N ILE A 74 -3.42 20.38 -1.63
CA ILE A 74 -3.74 19.75 -0.36
C ILE A 74 -2.82 20.27 0.74
N GLU A 75 -3.38 20.41 1.95
CA GLU A 75 -2.59 20.78 3.12
C GLU A 75 -1.50 19.72 3.38
N PRO A 76 -0.28 20.14 3.70
CA PRO A 76 0.82 19.23 4.01
C PRO A 76 0.48 18.25 5.14
N PHE A 77 0.86 17.00 4.98
CA PHE A 77 0.59 15.94 5.93
C PHE A 77 1.79 14.99 6.09
N ASN A 78 1.72 14.12 7.09
CA ASN A 78 2.79 13.18 7.42
C ASN A 78 2.79 11.99 6.45
N VAL A 79 3.98 11.58 6.04
CA VAL A 79 4.26 10.48 5.11
C VAL A 79 5.18 9.46 5.79
N ILE A 80 4.90 8.18 5.64
CA ILE A 80 5.87 7.11 5.91
C ILE A 80 6.53 6.74 4.58
N TYR A 81 7.87 6.83 4.54
CA TYR A 81 8.69 6.35 3.43
C TYR A 81 9.53 5.17 3.92
N GLN A 82 9.09 3.95 3.64
CA GLN A 82 9.76 2.72 4.05
C GLN A 82 10.62 2.17 2.91
N THR A 83 11.91 1.95 3.18
CA THR A 83 12.86 1.40 2.22
C THR A 83 13.74 0.34 2.86
N ALA A 84 14.23 -0.60 2.05
CA ALA A 84 15.15 -1.65 2.48
C ALA A 84 16.41 -1.77 1.62
N GLU A 85 16.48 -1.09 0.46
CA GLU A 85 17.62 -1.22 -0.46
C GLU A 85 18.67 -0.13 -0.26
N ASP A 86 18.23 1.08 0.07
CA ASP A 86 19.10 2.26 0.17
C ASP A 86 19.29 2.69 1.63
N GLY A 87 20.49 3.17 1.97
CA GLY A 87 20.80 3.73 3.28
C GLY A 87 19.98 4.99 3.59
N MET A 88 19.35 5.01 4.77
CA MET A 88 18.48 6.13 5.16
C MET A 88 19.23 7.45 5.26
N GLY A 89 20.47 7.43 5.78
CA GLY A 89 21.24 8.65 6.07
C GLY A 89 22.03 9.18 4.90
N ASP A 90 22.60 8.31 4.09
CA ASP A 90 23.53 8.62 3.01
C ASP A 90 22.87 8.70 1.63
N THR A 91 21.71 8.07 1.44
CA THR A 91 21.03 8.00 0.15
C THR A 91 19.64 8.60 0.20
N ILE A 92 18.74 8.08 1.05
CA ILE A 92 17.33 8.48 1.06
C ILE A 92 17.16 9.92 1.54
N LYS A 93 17.73 10.26 2.69
CA LYS A 93 17.61 11.61 3.25
C LYS A 93 18.13 12.71 2.31
N PRO A 94 19.32 12.58 1.70
CA PRO A 94 19.80 13.56 0.71
C PRO A 94 18.85 13.72 -0.49
N ARG A 95 18.32 12.62 -1.02
CA ARG A 95 17.39 12.66 -2.17
C ARG A 95 16.05 13.28 -1.80
N LEU A 96 15.53 13.04 -0.59
CA LEU A 96 14.33 13.71 -0.08
C LEU A 96 14.53 15.23 0.06
N ILE A 97 15.72 15.66 0.52
CA ILE A 97 16.10 17.08 0.58
C ILE A 97 16.13 17.68 -0.83
N GLU A 98 16.77 17.01 -1.79
CA GLU A 98 16.86 17.44 -3.19
C GLU A 98 15.47 17.53 -3.83
N ALA A 99 14.60 16.57 -3.59
CA ALA A 99 13.19 16.61 -4.00
C ALA A 99 12.42 17.76 -3.33
N GLY A 100 12.92 18.29 -2.23
CA GLY A 100 12.35 19.40 -1.46
C GLY A 100 11.22 18.97 -0.53
N ALA A 101 11.30 17.77 0.02
CA ALA A 101 10.39 17.30 1.07
C ALA A 101 10.62 18.04 2.40
N ASP A 102 9.55 18.26 3.16
CA ASP A 102 9.65 18.66 4.55
C ASP A 102 9.96 17.42 5.42
N LEU A 103 11.22 17.27 5.79
CA LEU A 103 11.69 16.09 6.55
C LEU A 103 11.04 15.97 7.94
N SER A 104 10.48 17.04 8.51
CA SER A 104 9.74 16.95 9.77
C SER A 104 8.42 16.15 9.65
N ARG A 105 7.97 15.93 8.42
CA ARG A 105 6.75 15.18 8.06
C ARG A 105 7.04 13.84 7.41
N VAL A 106 8.32 13.50 7.17
CA VAL A 106 8.71 12.20 6.60
C VAL A 106 9.22 11.30 7.72
N MET A 107 8.60 10.15 7.84
CA MET A 107 8.86 9.17 8.90
C MET A 107 9.23 7.83 8.28
N VAL A 108 9.87 6.98 9.06
CA VAL A 108 10.14 5.57 8.76
C VAL A 108 9.77 4.74 9.99
N ILE A 109 9.27 3.53 9.77
CA ILE A 109 9.07 2.57 10.86
C ILE A 109 10.42 1.94 11.15
N ASP A 110 10.88 2.02 12.41
CA ASP A 110 12.13 1.37 12.81
C ASP A 110 11.97 -0.16 12.77
N ASP A 111 12.76 -0.80 11.93
CA ASP A 111 12.79 -2.24 11.70
C ASP A 111 14.17 -2.86 11.96
N THR A 112 15.03 -2.14 12.69
CA THR A 112 16.40 -2.57 13.00
C THR A 112 16.45 -3.79 13.92
N GLU A 113 15.54 -3.91 14.88
CA GLU A 113 15.46 -5.05 15.81
C GLU A 113 14.57 -6.17 15.26
N GLU A 114 13.49 -5.81 14.58
CA GLU A 114 12.53 -6.75 14.03
C GLU A 114 12.12 -6.31 12.62
N ALA A 115 12.44 -7.15 11.63
CA ALA A 115 12.14 -6.87 10.23
C ALA A 115 10.65 -6.56 10.02
N LEU A 116 10.36 -5.49 9.29
CA LEU A 116 8.99 -5.11 8.95
C LEU A 116 8.49 -5.97 7.78
N THR A 117 7.25 -6.43 7.87
CA THR A 117 6.55 -7.09 6.75
C THR A 117 5.25 -6.36 6.41
N LEU A 118 4.71 -6.57 5.20
CA LEU A 118 3.44 -5.99 4.77
C LEU A 118 2.25 -6.43 5.64
N SER A 119 2.39 -7.54 6.36
CA SER A 119 1.38 -8.07 7.28
C SER A 119 1.52 -7.57 8.71
N ASP A 120 2.48 -6.69 8.98
CA ASP A 120 2.78 -6.22 10.33
C ASP A 120 1.77 -5.19 10.81
N ASP A 121 1.28 -5.36 12.04
CA ASP A 121 0.35 -4.43 12.67
C ASP A 121 1.00 -3.07 13.04
N ARG A 122 2.33 -3.00 13.05
CA ARG A 122 3.07 -1.74 13.23
C ARG A 122 2.71 -0.72 12.16
N ILE A 123 2.38 -1.15 10.94
CA ILE A 123 1.97 -0.23 9.85
C ILE A 123 0.70 0.50 10.25
N GLU A 124 -0.37 -0.21 10.66
CA GLU A 124 -1.63 0.44 11.08
C GLU A 124 -1.42 1.34 12.29
N LYS A 125 -0.67 0.87 13.30
CA LYS A 125 -0.37 1.63 14.51
C LYS A 125 0.39 2.93 14.18
N ALA A 126 1.44 2.85 13.34
CA ALA A 126 2.24 4.02 12.94
C ALA A 126 1.40 5.05 12.17
N VAL A 127 0.55 4.58 11.24
CA VAL A 127 -0.37 5.45 10.48
C VAL A 127 -1.31 6.21 11.41
N ARG A 128 -1.95 5.52 12.36
CA ARG A 128 -2.91 6.14 13.29
C ARG A 128 -2.25 7.10 14.28
N GLN A 129 -1.15 6.67 14.91
CA GLN A 129 -0.45 7.45 15.94
C GLN A 129 0.12 8.75 15.39
N ASN A 130 0.62 8.72 14.14
CA ASN A 130 1.28 9.86 13.53
C ASN A 130 0.41 10.59 12.49
N ARG A 131 -0.89 10.25 12.38
CA ARG A 131 -1.81 10.86 11.40
C ARG A 131 -1.26 10.86 9.98
N VAL A 132 -0.65 9.75 9.59
CA VAL A 132 -0.06 9.57 8.26
C VAL A 132 -1.16 9.41 7.23
N ARG A 133 -1.05 10.09 6.08
CA ARG A 133 -2.01 9.97 4.98
C ARG A 133 -1.43 9.31 3.73
N LEU A 134 -0.11 9.11 3.67
CA LEU A 134 0.56 8.37 2.60
C LEU A 134 1.62 7.45 3.21
N VAL A 135 1.59 6.18 2.81
CA VAL A 135 2.67 5.21 3.05
C VAL A 135 3.28 4.83 1.72
N ILE A 136 4.59 4.94 1.59
CA ILE A 136 5.36 4.48 0.43
C ILE A 136 6.25 3.33 0.89
N ILE A 137 6.25 2.23 0.15
CA ILE A 137 7.09 1.05 0.41
C ILE A 137 7.92 0.76 -0.84
N ASP A 138 9.25 0.89 -0.72
CA ASP A 138 10.21 0.85 -1.84
C ASP A 138 11.45 -0.01 -1.52
N PRO A 139 11.60 -1.17 -2.13
CA PRO A 139 10.65 -1.89 -2.96
C PRO A 139 9.71 -2.79 -2.14
N VAL A 140 8.52 -3.04 -2.65
CA VAL A 140 7.53 -3.88 -1.99
C VAL A 140 8.02 -5.31 -1.76
N GLN A 141 8.87 -5.82 -2.66
CA GLN A 141 9.43 -7.18 -2.57
C GLN A 141 10.20 -7.43 -1.28
N ALA A 142 10.90 -6.42 -0.77
CA ALA A 142 11.70 -6.54 0.45
C ALA A 142 10.86 -6.73 1.72
N PHE A 143 9.56 -6.39 1.66
CA PHE A 143 8.67 -6.39 2.82
C PHE A 143 7.58 -7.47 2.80
N ILE A 144 7.60 -8.38 1.83
CA ILE A 144 6.56 -9.42 1.70
C ILE A 144 6.64 -10.44 2.84
N GLY A 145 7.81 -10.73 3.35
CA GLY A 145 8.08 -11.75 4.36
C GLY A 145 8.74 -12.99 3.75
N ALA A 146 9.65 -13.59 4.51
CA ALA A 146 10.45 -14.72 4.04
C ALA A 146 9.64 -16.00 3.76
N ASP A 147 8.50 -16.15 4.43
CA ASP A 147 7.63 -17.33 4.34
C ASP A 147 6.60 -17.23 3.20
N VAL A 148 6.59 -16.15 2.43
CA VAL A 148 5.62 -15.90 1.37
C VAL A 148 6.27 -16.01 -0.01
N ASP A 149 5.86 -17.00 -0.80
CA ASP A 149 6.26 -17.11 -2.20
C ASP A 149 5.42 -16.15 -3.08
N MET A 150 6.08 -15.13 -3.63
CA MET A 150 5.47 -14.12 -4.50
C MET A 150 4.79 -14.69 -5.74
N ASN A 151 5.16 -15.88 -6.17
CA ASN A 151 4.56 -16.54 -7.34
C ASN A 151 3.29 -17.33 -6.98
N ARG A 152 3.00 -17.49 -5.69
CA ARG A 152 1.84 -18.23 -5.20
C ARG A 152 0.72 -17.27 -4.77
N ALA A 153 -0.32 -17.22 -5.57
CA ALA A 153 -1.49 -16.37 -5.34
C ALA A 153 -2.13 -16.55 -3.96
N ASN A 154 -2.23 -17.79 -3.48
CA ASN A 154 -2.81 -18.12 -2.18
C ASN A 154 -1.99 -17.59 -0.99
N GLU A 155 -0.70 -17.36 -1.16
CA GLU A 155 0.19 -16.81 -0.13
C GLU A 155 0.21 -15.27 -0.16
N VAL A 156 0.19 -14.69 -1.35
CA VAL A 156 0.29 -13.24 -1.56
C VAL A 156 -1.03 -12.50 -1.30
N ARG A 157 -2.16 -13.08 -1.72
CA ARG A 157 -3.48 -12.45 -1.55
C ARG A 157 -3.81 -12.04 -0.11
N PRO A 158 -3.59 -12.87 0.93
CA PRO A 158 -3.86 -12.48 2.31
C PRO A 158 -3.04 -11.26 2.76
N VAL A 159 -1.76 -11.19 2.34
CA VAL A 159 -0.85 -10.09 2.67
C VAL A 159 -1.37 -8.77 2.11
N PHE A 160 -1.65 -8.72 0.80
CA PHE A 160 -2.17 -7.52 0.15
C PHE A 160 -3.58 -7.16 0.62
N ARG A 161 -4.42 -8.16 0.92
CA ARG A 161 -5.74 -7.93 1.51
C ARG A 161 -5.63 -7.25 2.87
N LYS A 162 -4.74 -7.73 3.75
CA LYS A 162 -4.51 -7.10 5.06
C LYS A 162 -4.06 -5.65 4.90
N LEU A 163 -3.08 -5.39 4.03
CA LEU A 163 -2.60 -4.04 3.75
C LEU A 163 -3.70 -3.15 3.16
N GLY A 164 -4.53 -3.67 2.26
CA GLY A 164 -5.70 -2.98 1.71
C GLY A 164 -6.73 -2.62 2.78
N MET A 165 -6.97 -3.51 3.76
CA MET A 165 -7.83 -3.23 4.90
C MET A 165 -7.26 -2.11 5.79
N ILE A 166 -5.94 -2.06 5.99
CA ILE A 166 -5.28 -0.96 6.72
C ILE A 166 -5.53 0.37 5.98
N ALA A 167 -5.30 0.40 4.67
CA ALA A 167 -5.57 1.59 3.85
C ALA A 167 -7.02 2.06 4.01
N GLU A 168 -7.97 1.16 3.88
CA GLU A 168 -9.41 1.45 3.94
C GLU A 168 -9.86 1.96 5.32
N LYS A 169 -9.42 1.29 6.39
CA LYS A 169 -9.75 1.65 7.78
C LYS A 169 -9.13 2.98 8.23
N THR A 170 -7.99 3.35 7.69
CA THR A 170 -7.26 4.57 8.08
C THR A 170 -7.49 5.74 7.13
N GLY A 171 -8.04 5.49 5.93
CA GLY A 171 -8.13 6.48 4.86
C GLY A 171 -6.76 6.83 4.24
N CYS A 172 -5.69 6.10 4.58
CA CYS A 172 -4.34 6.36 4.09
C CYS A 172 -4.17 5.82 2.67
N ALA A 173 -3.54 6.59 1.77
CA ALA A 173 -3.06 6.06 0.50
C ALA A 173 -1.81 5.21 0.74
N ILE A 174 -1.74 4.02 0.13
CA ILE A 174 -0.56 3.17 0.22
C ILE A 174 -0.01 2.93 -1.19
N VAL A 175 1.21 3.37 -1.42
CA VAL A 175 1.93 3.25 -2.69
C VAL A 175 3.05 2.23 -2.55
N LEU A 176 3.03 1.23 -3.40
CA LEU A 176 3.98 0.13 -3.43
C LEU A 176 4.83 0.23 -4.68
N ILE A 177 6.14 0.36 -4.51
CA ILE A 177 7.08 0.39 -5.64
C ILE A 177 7.53 -1.03 -5.94
N GLY A 178 7.33 -1.48 -7.18
CA GLY A 178 7.67 -2.81 -7.63
C GLY A 178 8.65 -2.84 -8.80
N HIS A 179 9.55 -3.81 -8.80
CA HIS A 179 10.42 -4.08 -9.96
C HIS A 179 9.78 -5.11 -10.87
N LEU A 180 9.90 -4.91 -12.19
CA LEU A 180 9.51 -5.91 -13.18
C LEU A 180 10.52 -7.05 -13.20
N ASN A 181 10.03 -8.28 -13.25
CA ASN A 181 10.89 -9.47 -13.42
C ASN A 181 11.56 -9.45 -14.80
N LYS A 182 12.84 -9.84 -14.85
CA LYS A 182 13.67 -9.86 -16.09
C LYS A 182 13.30 -10.99 -17.08
N SER A 183 12.16 -11.69 -16.92
CA SER A 183 11.77 -12.76 -17.85
C SER A 183 11.50 -12.20 -19.25
N SER A 184 12.36 -12.52 -20.21
CA SER A 184 12.22 -12.18 -21.63
C SER A 184 11.05 -12.95 -22.23
N GLY A 185 10.10 -12.25 -22.87
CA GLY A 185 9.08 -12.87 -23.75
C GLY A 185 7.63 -12.74 -23.35
N THR A 186 7.30 -12.22 -22.17
CA THR A 186 5.92 -11.96 -21.74
C THR A 186 5.57 -10.47 -21.82
N GLN A 187 4.30 -10.13 -22.05
CA GLN A 187 3.82 -8.74 -22.00
C GLN A 187 4.18 -8.11 -20.64
N SER A 188 4.50 -6.81 -20.63
CA SER A 188 4.91 -6.06 -19.43
C SER A 188 3.93 -6.20 -18.25
N THR A 189 2.64 -6.33 -18.54
CA THR A 189 1.58 -6.58 -17.57
C THR A 189 1.74 -7.89 -16.78
N TYR A 190 2.34 -8.92 -17.38
CA TYR A 190 2.58 -10.21 -16.75
C TYR A 190 3.99 -10.35 -16.12
N ARG A 191 4.87 -9.38 -16.35
CA ARG A 191 6.22 -9.34 -15.75
C ARG A 191 6.26 -8.64 -14.39
N GLY A 192 5.12 -8.11 -13.93
CA GLY A 192 5.00 -7.49 -12.62
C GLY A 192 5.13 -8.52 -11.50
N LEU A 193 5.30 -8.04 -10.29
CA LEU A 193 5.36 -8.68 -8.97
C LEU A 193 4.95 -10.18 -8.84
N GLY A 194 5.31 -11.04 -9.78
CA GLY A 194 5.19 -12.51 -9.73
C GLY A 194 3.78 -13.07 -10.00
N SER A 195 2.72 -12.48 -9.50
CA SER A 195 1.35 -13.01 -9.60
C SER A 195 0.36 -11.99 -10.16
N ILE A 196 -0.49 -12.41 -11.11
CA ILE A 196 -1.66 -11.63 -11.59
C ILE A 196 -2.57 -11.22 -10.43
N ASP A 197 -2.58 -11.97 -9.35
CA ASP A 197 -3.41 -11.75 -8.17
C ASP A 197 -3.01 -10.51 -7.37
N ILE A 198 -1.74 -10.10 -7.43
CA ILE A 198 -1.30 -8.83 -6.82
C ILE A 198 -1.99 -7.65 -7.51
N MET A 199 -2.09 -7.70 -8.83
CA MET A 199 -2.78 -6.66 -9.60
C MET A 199 -4.28 -6.62 -9.30
N ALA A 200 -4.89 -7.77 -9.01
CA ALA A 200 -6.30 -7.84 -8.61
C ALA A 200 -6.56 -7.27 -7.20
N ALA A 201 -5.55 -7.21 -6.35
CA ALA A 201 -5.66 -6.70 -4.98
C ALA A 201 -5.50 -5.16 -4.88
N VAL A 202 -5.05 -4.50 -5.94
CA VAL A 202 -4.82 -3.05 -5.96
C VAL A 202 -5.89 -2.31 -6.74
N ARG A 203 -6.10 -1.04 -6.40
CA ARG A 203 -7.06 -0.19 -7.11
C ARG A 203 -6.45 0.47 -8.34
N SER A 204 -5.16 0.75 -8.31
CA SER A 204 -4.44 1.44 -9.38
C SER A 204 -3.09 0.78 -9.65
N LEU A 205 -2.72 0.70 -10.91
CA LEU A 205 -1.44 0.20 -11.39
C LEU A 205 -0.85 1.23 -12.35
N ILE A 206 0.33 1.72 -12.04
CA ILE A 206 1.05 2.74 -12.81
C ILE A 206 2.34 2.10 -13.34
N PHE A 207 2.59 2.26 -14.61
CA PHE A 207 3.87 1.89 -15.24
C PHE A 207 4.68 3.14 -15.53
N ILE A 208 5.96 3.09 -15.18
CA ILE A 208 6.97 4.11 -15.47
C ILE A 208 8.02 3.48 -16.36
#